data_4a046ee0b09615f3e420827094705474
#
_entry.id   4a046ee0b09615f3e420827094705474
#
_cell.length_a   1.000
_cell.length_b   1.000
_cell.length_c   1.000
_cell.angle_alpha   90.00
_cell.angle_beta   90.00
_cell.angle_gamma   90.00
#
_symmetry.space_group_name_H-M   'P 1'
#
loop_
_entity.id
_entity.type
_entity.pdbx_description
1 polymer ?
#
loop_
_entity_poly.entity_id
_entity_poly.type
_entity_poly.pdbx_seq_one_letter_code
_entity_poly.pdbx_strand_id
1 'polypeptide(L)'
;MTTQYKNHSRKRTPWDCNTSLSPMETFIKSKYLDSYDYKHPFIKETMEADLLNSYEVTCCKRCASTDFKKKGFTKNGIQRYYCNICKRYFNVLTGTMFDNHKIAISEWIEFCLGIFRYESINLTSKNNKNSFTTSKYWLYKLFYIIEDMQDDIVLEGNVYIDETFYPVVESDKTVKDGKKLRGLSKDQICIGIAYDGNHVYAHVEGFGKTCQKKTKDTFINHIKP
;
A
#
# COMPACT_ATOMS: atom_id res chain seq x y z
N MET A 1 -15.72 -32.84 0.13
CA MET A 1 -14.94 -31.68 0.57
C MET A 1 -14.32 -31.06 -0.66
N THR A 2 -14.61 -29.83 -0.92
CA THR A 2 -14.02 -29.13 -2.06
C THR A 2 -12.54 -28.87 -1.83
N THR A 3 -11.73 -29.20 -2.79
CA THR A 3 -10.27 -29.03 -2.79
C THR A 3 -9.82 -27.57 -2.60
N GLN A 4 -10.75 -26.62 -2.79
CA GLN A 4 -10.46 -25.18 -2.68
C GLN A 4 -9.94 -24.75 -1.30
N TYR A 5 -10.22 -25.51 -0.23
CA TYR A 5 -9.73 -25.16 1.11
C TYR A 5 -8.36 -25.71 1.44
N LYS A 6 -7.87 -26.68 0.68
CA LYS A 6 -6.54 -27.24 0.92
C LYS A 6 -5.42 -26.23 0.66
N ASN A 7 -5.68 -25.25 -0.21
CA ASN A 7 -4.69 -24.25 -0.62
C ASN A 7 -4.85 -22.90 0.10
N HIS A 8 -5.83 -22.78 1.01
CA HIS A 8 -6.02 -21.55 1.78
C HIS A 8 -5.50 -21.73 3.20
N SER A 9 -4.59 -20.85 3.59
CA SER A 9 -4.05 -20.82 4.96
C SER A 9 -5.05 -20.32 6.00
N ARG A 10 -6.14 -19.67 5.57
CA ARG A 10 -7.17 -19.14 6.45
C ARG A 10 -8.07 -20.27 6.99
N LYS A 11 -8.54 -20.08 8.20
CA LYS A 11 -9.57 -20.95 8.77
C LYS A 11 -10.83 -20.90 7.91
N ARG A 12 -11.44 -22.07 7.75
CA ARG A 12 -12.71 -22.24 7.10
C ARG A 12 -13.81 -21.52 7.88
N THR A 13 -14.59 -20.70 7.21
CA THR A 13 -15.79 -20.10 7.80
C THR A 13 -17.02 -20.95 7.45
N PRO A 14 -18.13 -20.83 8.18
CA PRO A 14 -19.38 -21.52 7.82
C PRO A 14 -19.82 -21.29 6.37
N TRP A 15 -19.54 -20.12 5.83
CA TRP A 15 -19.87 -19.71 4.46
C TRP A 15 -19.01 -20.39 3.39
N ASP A 16 -17.85 -20.84 3.79
CA ASP A 16 -16.91 -21.54 2.93
C ASP A 16 -17.18 -23.06 2.90
N CYS A 17 -18.17 -23.54 3.62
CA CYS A 17 -18.52 -24.96 3.68
C CYS A 17 -19.54 -25.33 2.61
N ASN A 18 -19.34 -26.47 1.96
CA ASN A 18 -20.34 -27.10 1.10
C ASN A 18 -21.40 -27.86 1.92
N THR A 19 -21.79 -27.36 3.05
CA THR A 19 -22.90 -27.88 3.84
C THR A 19 -24.17 -27.16 3.40
N SER A 20 -25.30 -27.88 3.39
CA SER A 20 -26.57 -27.22 3.14
C SER A 20 -26.80 -26.16 4.20
N LEU A 21 -27.04 -24.94 3.77
CA LEU A 21 -27.32 -23.82 4.64
C LEU A 21 -28.82 -23.86 5.00
N SER A 22 -29.13 -23.42 6.22
CA SER A 22 -30.51 -23.14 6.60
C SER A 22 -31.07 -21.99 5.74
N PRO A 23 -32.40 -21.85 5.63
CA PRO A 23 -33.02 -20.75 4.89
C PRO A 23 -32.53 -19.37 5.36
N MET A 24 -32.30 -19.20 6.66
CA MET A 24 -31.76 -17.94 7.22
C MET A 24 -30.31 -17.69 6.82
N GLU A 25 -29.47 -18.73 6.87
CA GLU A 25 -28.06 -18.62 6.43
C GLU A 25 -27.98 -18.35 4.94
N THR A 26 -28.85 -18.97 4.14
CA THR A 26 -28.95 -18.68 2.71
C THR A 26 -29.37 -17.23 2.46
N PHE A 27 -30.35 -16.74 3.22
CA PHE A 27 -30.77 -15.33 3.14
C PHE A 27 -29.64 -14.39 3.53
N ILE A 28 -28.96 -14.64 4.65
CA ILE A 28 -27.80 -13.83 5.09
C ILE A 28 -26.70 -13.88 4.03
N LYS A 29 -26.41 -15.05 3.49
CA LYS A 29 -25.41 -15.19 2.43
C LYS A 29 -25.77 -14.36 1.21
N SER A 30 -27.00 -14.45 0.73
CA SER A 30 -27.45 -13.71 -0.46
C SER A 30 -27.45 -12.19 -0.26
N LYS A 31 -27.71 -11.71 0.97
CA LYS A 31 -27.78 -10.27 1.27
C LYS A 31 -26.43 -9.63 1.61
N TYR A 32 -25.56 -10.39 2.28
CA TYR A 32 -24.34 -9.81 2.87
C TYR A 32 -23.06 -10.46 2.36
N LEU A 33 -23.16 -11.63 1.71
CA LEU A 33 -22.01 -12.42 1.28
C LEU A 33 -21.99 -12.71 -0.24
N ASP A 34 -22.88 -12.13 -1.01
CA ASP A 34 -22.74 -12.04 -2.48
C ASP A 34 -21.40 -11.40 -2.88
N SER A 35 -20.72 -10.91 -1.87
CA SER A 35 -19.38 -10.35 -1.94
C SER A 35 -18.27 -11.36 -2.25
N TYR A 36 -18.51 -12.66 -2.18
CA TYR A 36 -17.49 -13.64 -2.61
C TYR A 36 -17.31 -13.67 -4.13
N ASP A 37 -18.34 -13.29 -4.85
CA ASP A 37 -18.30 -13.14 -6.31
C ASP A 37 -18.09 -11.69 -6.75
N TYR A 38 -17.85 -10.79 -5.78
CA TYR A 38 -17.58 -9.40 -6.09
C TYR A 38 -16.31 -9.29 -6.93
N LYS A 39 -16.47 -8.68 -8.06
CA LYS A 39 -15.36 -8.30 -8.93
C LYS A 39 -15.17 -6.79 -8.83
N HIS A 40 -13.94 -6.38 -8.58
CA HIS A 40 -13.62 -4.96 -8.63
C HIS A 40 -13.92 -4.41 -10.02
N PRO A 41 -14.58 -3.25 -10.13
CA PRO A 41 -14.76 -2.60 -11.41
C PRO A 41 -13.40 -2.28 -12.02
N PHE A 42 -13.28 -2.48 -13.31
CA PHE A 42 -12.12 -2.00 -14.05
C PHE A 42 -12.28 -0.50 -14.38
N ILE A 43 -11.17 0.18 -14.60
CA ILE A 43 -11.16 1.59 -14.99
C ILE A 43 -12.10 1.87 -16.18
N LYS A 44 -12.21 0.94 -17.14
CA LYS A 44 -13.12 1.04 -18.28
C LYS A 44 -14.61 0.96 -17.94
N GLU A 45 -14.95 0.43 -16.78
CA GLU A 45 -16.32 0.23 -16.29
C GLU A 45 -16.80 1.38 -15.40
N THR A 46 -15.88 2.28 -15.08
CA THR A 46 -16.13 3.51 -14.33
C THR A 46 -15.89 4.71 -15.25
N MET A 47 -16.31 5.89 -14.85
CA MET A 47 -16.02 7.13 -15.57
C MET A 47 -14.56 7.60 -15.41
N GLU A 48 -13.72 6.84 -14.72
CA GLU A 48 -12.33 7.20 -14.48
C GLU A 48 -11.49 7.26 -15.77
N ALA A 49 -11.81 6.44 -16.77
CA ALA A 49 -11.15 6.49 -18.07
C ALA A 49 -11.36 7.86 -18.76
N ASP A 50 -12.55 8.41 -18.68
CA ASP A 50 -12.87 9.73 -19.27
C ASP A 50 -12.16 10.84 -18.50
N LEU A 51 -12.15 10.75 -17.17
CA LEU A 51 -11.39 11.68 -16.31
C LEU A 51 -9.89 11.64 -16.63
N LEU A 52 -9.30 10.45 -16.77
CA LEU A 52 -7.89 10.30 -17.12
C LEU A 52 -7.58 10.80 -18.53
N ASN A 53 -8.51 10.63 -19.46
CA ASN A 53 -8.37 11.10 -20.83
C ASN A 53 -8.54 12.62 -20.97
N SER A 54 -9.19 13.27 -20.02
CA SER A 54 -9.30 14.74 -19.98
C SER A 54 -7.99 15.43 -19.58
N TYR A 55 -7.04 14.68 -18.98
CA TYR A 55 -5.73 15.21 -18.62
C TYR A 55 -4.89 15.49 -19.89
N GLU A 56 -4.39 16.72 -19.98
CA GLU A 56 -3.54 17.14 -21.11
C GLU A 56 -2.13 16.57 -20.97
N VAL A 57 -1.74 15.77 -21.94
CA VAL A 57 -0.40 15.19 -22.01
C VAL A 57 0.50 16.08 -22.85
N THR A 58 1.47 16.72 -22.24
CA THR A 58 2.38 17.68 -22.89
C THR A 58 3.68 17.06 -23.39
N CYS A 59 4.11 15.94 -22.78
CA CYS A 59 5.36 15.27 -23.14
C CYS A 59 5.26 13.75 -22.93
N CYS A 60 6.18 13.03 -23.54
CA CYS A 60 6.35 11.60 -23.35
C CYS A 60 6.75 11.30 -21.89
N LYS A 61 5.98 10.46 -21.19
CA LYS A 61 6.24 10.08 -19.80
C LYS A 61 7.51 9.22 -19.60
N ARG A 62 8.21 8.84 -20.71
CA ARG A 62 9.43 8.02 -20.65
C ARG A 62 10.71 8.77 -20.98
N CYS A 63 10.65 9.76 -21.87
CA CYS A 63 11.84 10.49 -22.34
C CYS A 63 11.63 12.01 -22.41
N ALA A 64 10.51 12.50 -21.89
CA ALA A 64 10.13 13.92 -21.86
C ALA A 64 10.03 14.62 -23.24
N SER A 65 10.14 13.89 -24.36
CA SER A 65 10.00 14.46 -25.71
C SER A 65 8.57 14.94 -25.96
N THR A 66 8.43 16.05 -26.66
CA THR A 66 7.14 16.59 -27.13
C THR A 66 6.68 15.98 -28.46
N ASP A 67 7.56 15.22 -29.14
CA ASP A 67 7.24 14.57 -30.40
C ASP A 67 6.58 13.20 -30.18
N PHE A 68 5.27 13.20 -30.03
CA PHE A 68 4.45 12.01 -29.89
C PHE A 68 3.09 12.17 -30.57
N LYS A 69 2.40 11.04 -30.77
CA LYS A 69 1.07 11.02 -31.40
C LYS A 69 0.11 10.09 -30.66
N LYS A 70 -1.18 10.39 -30.73
CA LYS A 70 -2.24 9.51 -30.24
C LYS A 70 -2.25 8.21 -31.08
N LYS A 71 -2.36 7.07 -30.37
CA LYS A 71 -2.32 5.74 -31.01
C LYS A 71 -3.38 4.80 -30.42
N GLY A 72 -4.64 5.23 -30.51
CA GLY A 72 -5.80 4.49 -30.03
C GLY A 72 -5.87 4.41 -28.49
N PHE A 73 -6.60 3.44 -27.97
CA PHE A 73 -6.86 3.29 -26.56
C PHE A 73 -6.30 1.96 -26.01
N THR A 74 -6.09 1.90 -24.72
CA THR A 74 -5.82 0.65 -24.00
C THR A 74 -7.11 -0.15 -23.85
N LYS A 75 -7.00 -1.41 -23.37
CA LYS A 75 -8.18 -2.23 -23.05
C LYS A 75 -9.08 -1.60 -21.97
N ASN A 76 -8.54 -0.71 -21.16
CA ASN A 76 -9.24 0.02 -20.09
C ASN A 76 -9.78 1.38 -20.54
N GLY A 77 -9.83 1.66 -21.84
CA GLY A 77 -10.36 2.92 -22.36
C GLY A 77 -9.44 4.13 -22.22
N ILE A 78 -8.21 3.97 -21.72
CA ILE A 78 -7.26 5.07 -21.54
C ILE A 78 -6.55 5.38 -22.85
N GLN A 79 -6.46 6.66 -23.23
CA GLN A 79 -5.75 7.11 -24.42
C GLN A 79 -4.29 6.66 -24.41
N ARG A 80 -3.88 5.98 -25.44
CA ARG A 80 -2.51 5.53 -25.65
C ARG A 80 -1.80 6.47 -26.63
N TYR A 81 -0.55 6.77 -26.33
CA TYR A 81 0.34 7.59 -27.13
C TYR A 81 1.54 6.77 -27.60
N TYR A 82 2.13 7.19 -28.71
CA TYR A 82 3.37 6.64 -29.23
C TYR A 82 4.39 7.75 -29.41
N CYS A 83 5.53 7.64 -28.77
CA CYS A 83 6.63 8.60 -28.87
C CYS A 83 7.49 8.30 -30.10
N ASN A 84 7.73 9.31 -30.94
CA ASN A 84 8.53 9.18 -32.15
C ASN A 84 10.04 9.14 -31.85
N ILE A 85 10.46 9.62 -30.68
CA ILE A 85 11.87 9.64 -30.26
C ILE A 85 12.26 8.31 -29.60
N CYS A 86 11.65 7.95 -28.47
CA CYS A 86 12.02 6.71 -27.76
C CYS A 86 11.33 5.46 -28.33
N LYS A 87 10.47 5.59 -29.36
CA LYS A 87 9.75 4.50 -30.04
C LYS A 87 8.91 3.60 -29.11
N ARG A 88 8.44 4.15 -27.99
CA ARG A 88 7.66 3.41 -26.98
C ARG A 88 6.25 3.95 -26.84
N TYR A 89 5.35 3.06 -26.44
CA TYR A 89 4.01 3.44 -26.06
C TYR A 89 3.97 3.93 -24.61
N PHE A 90 3.07 4.86 -24.35
CA PHE A 90 2.80 5.36 -23.02
C PHE A 90 1.35 5.84 -22.91
N ASN A 91 0.88 6.09 -21.73
CA ASN A 91 -0.40 6.72 -21.39
C ASN A 91 -0.22 7.66 -20.20
N VAL A 92 -1.29 8.27 -19.74
CA VAL A 92 -1.26 9.21 -18.60
C VAL A 92 -0.75 8.56 -17.30
N LEU A 93 -0.98 7.26 -17.11
CA LEU A 93 -0.54 6.52 -15.91
C LEU A 93 0.90 6.01 -15.99
N THR A 94 1.54 6.10 -17.17
CA THR A 94 2.90 5.58 -17.35
C THR A 94 3.89 6.33 -16.47
N GLY A 95 4.70 5.57 -15.72
CA GLY A 95 5.68 6.12 -14.77
C GLY A 95 5.06 6.60 -13.46
N THR A 96 3.78 6.38 -13.22
CA THR A 96 3.13 6.59 -11.94
C THR A 96 2.95 5.26 -11.21
N MET A 97 2.59 5.32 -9.94
CA MET A 97 2.23 4.13 -9.15
C MET A 97 1.04 3.34 -9.73
N PHE A 98 0.25 3.95 -10.61
CA PHE A 98 -0.87 3.31 -11.31
C PHE A 98 -0.51 2.79 -12.70
N ASP A 99 0.78 2.75 -13.06
CA ASP A 99 1.19 2.16 -14.34
C ASP A 99 0.70 0.70 -14.41
N ASN A 100 0.06 0.36 -15.54
CA ASN A 100 -0.62 -0.92 -15.76
C ASN A 100 -1.77 -1.25 -14.78
N HIS A 101 -2.25 -0.29 -13.98
CA HIS A 101 -3.39 -0.49 -13.09
C HIS A 101 -4.65 -0.78 -13.91
N LYS A 102 -5.44 -1.77 -13.48
CA LYS A 102 -6.66 -2.21 -14.19
C LYS A 102 -7.91 -1.96 -13.38
N ILE A 103 -7.82 -2.16 -12.08
CA ILE A 103 -8.91 -1.93 -11.12
C ILE A 103 -9.13 -0.41 -11.02
N ALA A 104 -10.35 0.01 -10.77
CA ALA A 104 -10.67 1.42 -10.56
C ALA A 104 -9.78 2.05 -9.47
N ILE A 105 -9.34 3.29 -9.69
CA ILE A 105 -8.46 3.99 -8.74
C ILE A 105 -9.20 4.31 -7.45
N SER A 106 -10.52 4.56 -7.54
CA SER A 106 -11.39 4.73 -6.39
C SER A 106 -11.33 3.57 -5.40
N GLU A 107 -11.22 2.34 -5.86
CA GLU A 107 -11.07 1.16 -5.01
C GLU A 107 -9.76 1.18 -4.20
N TRP A 108 -8.70 1.69 -4.81
CA TRP A 108 -7.43 1.88 -4.11
C TRP A 108 -7.51 3.00 -3.08
N ILE A 109 -8.23 4.08 -3.38
CA ILE A 109 -8.47 5.18 -2.44
C ILE A 109 -9.24 4.68 -1.22
N GLU A 110 -10.30 3.90 -1.41
CA GLU A 110 -11.05 3.28 -0.30
C GLU A 110 -10.15 2.38 0.57
N PHE A 111 -9.28 1.61 -0.06
CA PHE A 111 -8.27 0.83 0.65
C PHE A 111 -7.38 1.72 1.52
N CYS A 112 -6.85 2.81 0.98
CA CYS A 112 -6.00 3.76 1.73
C CYS A 112 -6.76 4.39 2.89
N LEU A 113 -8.02 4.79 2.69
CA LEU A 113 -8.85 5.33 3.77
C LEU A 113 -9.04 4.34 4.92
N GLY A 114 -9.20 3.05 4.62
CA GLY A 114 -9.23 1.99 5.64
C GLY A 114 -7.94 1.95 6.46
N ILE A 115 -6.77 1.98 5.80
CA ILE A 115 -5.46 2.00 6.47
C ILE A 115 -5.31 3.26 7.35
N PHE A 116 -5.68 4.43 6.86
CA PHE A 116 -5.63 5.69 7.64
C PHE A 116 -6.62 5.72 8.81
N ARG A 117 -7.66 4.90 8.80
CA ARG A 117 -8.56 4.66 9.94
C ARG A 117 -8.03 3.61 10.92
N TYR A 118 -6.75 3.24 10.81
CA TYR A 118 -6.09 2.23 11.64
C TYR A 118 -6.67 0.81 11.52
N GLU A 119 -7.33 0.50 10.41
CA GLU A 119 -7.75 -0.86 10.13
C GLU A 119 -6.53 -1.75 9.85
N SER A 120 -6.54 -2.96 10.39
CA SER A 120 -5.50 -3.93 10.03
C SER A 120 -5.62 -4.30 8.55
N ILE A 121 -4.50 -4.62 7.90
CA ILE A 121 -4.49 -5.07 6.50
C ILE A 121 -5.46 -6.23 6.23
N ASN A 122 -5.64 -7.12 7.22
CA ASN A 122 -6.61 -8.21 7.12
C ASN A 122 -8.06 -7.71 7.10
N LEU A 123 -8.37 -6.72 7.93
CA LEU A 123 -9.70 -6.12 8.00
C LEU A 123 -9.99 -5.33 6.72
N THR A 124 -9.07 -4.44 6.35
CA THR A 124 -9.18 -3.64 5.12
C THR A 124 -9.30 -4.53 3.88
N SER A 125 -8.53 -5.63 3.81
CA SER A 125 -8.62 -6.63 2.76
C SER A 125 -10.04 -7.22 2.63
N LYS A 126 -10.67 -7.55 3.76
CA LYS A 126 -12.04 -8.08 3.79
C LYS A 126 -13.07 -7.02 3.40
N ASN A 127 -12.95 -5.80 3.96
CA ASN A 127 -13.86 -4.70 3.68
C ASN A 127 -13.84 -4.32 2.20
N ASN A 128 -12.65 -4.26 1.59
CA ASN A 128 -12.48 -3.96 0.17
C ASN A 128 -12.56 -5.20 -0.73
N LYS A 129 -12.89 -6.37 -0.17
CA LYS A 129 -13.06 -7.62 -0.93
C LYS A 129 -11.84 -8.00 -1.77
N ASN A 130 -10.66 -7.57 -1.34
CA ASN A 130 -9.39 -7.89 -1.95
C ASN A 130 -8.81 -9.20 -1.41
N SER A 131 -7.97 -9.87 -2.21
CA SER A 131 -7.07 -10.87 -1.65
C SER A 131 -6.04 -10.18 -0.74
N PHE A 132 -5.59 -10.87 0.30
CA PHE A 132 -4.53 -10.35 1.19
C PHE A 132 -3.27 -9.94 0.41
N THR A 133 -2.91 -10.71 -0.61
CA THR A 133 -1.76 -10.41 -1.47
C THR A 133 -1.93 -9.10 -2.24
N THR A 134 -3.14 -8.84 -2.77
CA THR A 134 -3.46 -7.57 -3.45
C THR A 134 -3.37 -6.40 -2.47
N SER A 135 -3.96 -6.54 -1.29
CA SER A 135 -3.93 -5.51 -0.26
C SER A 135 -2.51 -5.24 0.25
N LYS A 136 -1.70 -6.28 0.41
CA LYS A 136 -0.28 -6.12 0.75
C LYS A 136 0.49 -5.38 -0.33
N TYR A 137 0.25 -5.69 -1.60
CA TYR A 137 0.87 -4.97 -2.72
C TYR A 137 0.43 -3.50 -2.77
N TRP A 138 -0.85 -3.22 -2.48
CA TRP A 138 -1.37 -1.85 -2.42
C TRP A 138 -0.79 -1.07 -1.24
N LEU A 139 -0.55 -1.73 -0.11
CA LEU A 139 0.13 -1.11 1.03
C LEU A 139 1.56 -0.68 0.69
N TYR A 140 2.30 -1.50 -0.06
CA TYR A 140 3.63 -1.10 -0.52
C TYR A 140 3.60 0.14 -1.43
N LYS A 141 2.61 0.25 -2.31
CA LYS A 141 2.41 1.47 -3.11
C LYS A 141 2.15 2.70 -2.23
N LEU A 142 1.35 2.52 -1.18
CA LEU A 142 1.08 3.60 -0.22
C LEU A 142 2.37 4.03 0.50
N PHE A 143 3.21 3.09 0.90
CA PHE A 143 4.48 3.40 1.55
C PHE A 143 5.41 4.25 0.68
N TYR A 144 5.49 3.98 -0.61
CA TYR A 144 6.28 4.82 -1.53
C TYR A 144 5.82 6.28 -1.54
N ILE A 145 4.51 6.52 -1.49
CA ILE A 145 3.98 7.90 -1.45
C ILE A 145 4.31 8.57 -0.11
N ILE A 146 4.16 7.82 1.00
CA ILE A 146 4.41 8.37 2.34
C ILE A 146 5.90 8.64 2.54
N GLU A 147 6.78 7.81 1.97
CA GLU A 147 8.24 8.01 2.03
C GLU A 147 8.62 9.38 1.44
N ASP A 148 8.18 9.67 0.22
CA ASP A 148 8.43 10.96 -0.43
C ASP A 148 7.84 12.14 0.37
N MET A 149 6.70 11.95 1.04
CA MET A 149 6.07 13.00 1.84
C MET A 149 6.81 13.30 3.14
N GLN A 150 7.58 12.37 3.69
CA GLN A 150 8.31 12.59 4.94
C GLN A 150 9.55 13.46 4.75
N ASP A 151 10.16 13.45 3.58
CA ASP A 151 11.38 14.21 3.31
C ASP A 151 11.18 15.73 3.45
N ASP A 152 9.96 16.21 3.20
CA ASP A 152 9.57 17.61 3.29
C ASP A 152 9.08 18.04 4.69
N ILE A 153 8.98 17.10 5.65
CA ILE A 153 8.47 17.42 6.99
C ILE A 153 9.52 18.21 7.77
N VAL A 154 9.10 19.38 8.25
CA VAL A 154 9.85 20.21 9.18
C VAL A 154 9.01 20.41 10.45
N LEU A 155 9.56 20.00 11.59
CA LEU A 155 8.94 20.08 12.88
C LEU A 155 9.26 21.45 13.53
N GLU A 156 8.28 22.06 14.19
CA GLU A 156 8.37 23.40 14.77
C GLU A 156 7.95 23.42 16.25
N GLY A 157 8.51 24.33 17.02
CA GLY A 157 8.12 24.55 18.42
C GLY A 157 8.59 23.44 19.37
N ASN A 158 7.69 22.93 20.21
CA ASN A 158 8.04 21.87 21.15
C ASN A 158 7.99 20.51 20.45
N VAL A 159 9.14 19.92 20.22
CA VAL A 159 9.27 18.62 19.56
C VAL A 159 9.49 17.53 20.60
N TYR A 160 8.61 16.54 20.61
CA TYR A 160 8.72 15.34 21.43
C TYR A 160 9.35 14.23 20.59
N ILE A 161 10.39 13.59 21.12
CA ILE A 161 11.09 12.49 20.45
C ILE A 161 11.00 11.24 21.34
N ASP A 162 10.62 10.12 20.75
CA ASP A 162 10.55 8.82 21.40
C ASP A 162 11.01 7.72 20.45
N GLU A 163 11.34 6.56 20.96
CA GLU A 163 11.74 5.41 20.16
C GLU A 163 10.74 4.25 20.33
N THR A 164 10.47 3.57 19.23
CA THR A 164 9.76 2.31 19.24
C THR A 164 10.63 1.19 18.67
N PHE A 165 10.40 -0.04 19.14
CA PHE A 165 11.22 -1.18 18.76
C PHE A 165 10.38 -2.25 18.08
N TYR A 166 10.76 -2.61 16.86
CA TYR A 166 10.09 -3.63 16.09
C TYR A 166 10.98 -4.87 15.94
N PRO A 167 10.49 -6.08 16.28
CA PRO A 167 11.30 -7.28 16.18
C PRO A 167 11.61 -7.62 14.72
N VAL A 168 12.84 -8.03 14.44
CA VAL A 168 13.19 -8.62 13.14
C VAL A 168 12.43 -9.93 12.94
N VAL A 169 12.29 -10.33 11.66
CA VAL A 169 11.62 -11.60 11.34
C VAL A 169 12.33 -12.79 12.00
N GLU A 170 11.59 -13.83 12.28
CA GLU A 170 12.06 -14.98 13.05
C GLU A 170 13.30 -15.67 12.44
N SER A 171 13.40 -15.69 11.09
CA SER A 171 14.54 -16.22 10.36
C SER A 171 15.85 -15.47 10.58
N ASP A 172 15.74 -14.16 10.89
CA ASP A 172 16.89 -13.25 10.96
C ASP A 172 17.34 -13.00 12.39
N LYS A 173 16.67 -13.64 13.37
CA LYS A 173 17.02 -13.51 14.79
C LYS A 173 18.35 -14.20 15.11
N THR A 174 19.17 -13.48 15.85
CA THR A 174 20.45 -13.98 16.33
C THR A 174 20.25 -15.04 17.40
N VAL A 175 20.92 -16.17 17.25
CA VAL A 175 20.96 -17.23 18.27
C VAL A 175 22.37 -17.25 18.89
N LYS A 176 22.44 -17.05 20.20
CA LYS A 176 23.66 -17.17 20.98
C LYS A 176 23.49 -18.27 22.03
N ASP A 177 24.40 -19.25 22.02
CA ASP A 177 24.35 -20.40 22.94
C ASP A 177 22.99 -21.15 22.90
N GLY A 178 22.41 -21.31 21.71
CA GLY A 178 21.12 -21.98 21.50
C GLY A 178 19.91 -21.18 22.01
N LYS A 179 20.10 -19.94 22.48
CA LYS A 179 19.03 -19.07 22.98
C LYS A 179 18.91 -17.80 22.14
N LYS A 180 17.67 -17.39 21.86
CA LYS A 180 17.38 -16.11 21.21
C LYS A 180 17.70 -14.95 22.14
N LEU A 181 18.22 -13.88 21.59
CA LEU A 181 18.45 -12.65 22.34
C LEU A 181 17.12 -12.06 22.85
N ARG A 182 17.15 -11.45 24.01
CA ARG A 182 15.99 -10.81 24.66
C ARG A 182 16.22 -9.32 24.88
N GLY A 183 15.12 -8.57 25.06
CA GLY A 183 15.16 -7.13 25.34
C GLY A 183 15.59 -6.33 24.11
N LEU A 184 16.18 -5.15 24.34
CA LEU A 184 16.64 -4.23 23.29
C LEU A 184 17.95 -4.71 22.67
N SER A 185 17.89 -5.85 21.99
CA SER A 185 19.01 -6.48 21.30
C SER A 185 19.07 -6.05 19.84
N LYS A 186 20.12 -6.51 19.13
CA LYS A 186 20.26 -6.32 17.66
C LYS A 186 19.14 -7.00 16.85
N ASP A 187 18.32 -7.84 17.51
CA ASP A 187 17.15 -8.47 16.91
C ASP A 187 15.91 -7.56 16.90
N GLN A 188 16.08 -6.30 17.22
CA GLN A 188 15.04 -5.29 17.14
C GLN A 188 15.50 -4.12 16.28
N ILE A 189 14.60 -3.66 15.43
CA ILE A 189 14.75 -2.44 14.64
C ILE A 189 14.30 -1.28 15.53
N CYS A 190 15.16 -0.29 15.72
CA CYS A 190 14.83 0.94 16.42
C CYS A 190 14.28 1.95 15.40
N ILE A 191 13.08 2.44 15.68
CA ILE A 191 12.42 3.49 14.90
C ILE A 191 12.28 4.70 15.81
N GLY A 192 12.99 5.76 15.48
CA GLY A 192 12.82 7.07 16.12
C GLY A 192 11.59 7.77 15.56
N ILE A 193 10.81 8.40 16.43
CA ILE A 193 9.61 9.16 16.07
C ILE A 193 9.71 10.54 16.72
N ALA A 194 9.53 11.59 15.92
CA ALA A 194 9.45 12.96 16.40
C ALA A 194 8.08 13.57 16.06
N TYR A 195 7.53 14.34 17.00
CA TYR A 195 6.20 14.91 16.89
C TYR A 195 6.16 16.32 17.49
N ASP A 196 5.56 17.28 16.77
CA ASP A 196 5.46 18.69 17.18
C ASP A 196 4.03 19.15 17.53
N GLY A 197 3.07 18.22 17.57
CA GLY A 197 1.63 18.52 17.75
C GLY A 197 0.84 18.51 16.45
N ASN A 198 1.46 18.76 15.30
CA ASN A 198 0.81 18.79 13.99
C ASN A 198 1.41 17.76 13.00
N HIS A 199 2.72 17.55 13.07
CA HIS A 199 3.45 16.70 12.14
C HIS A 199 4.16 15.58 12.88
N VAL A 200 4.30 14.45 12.21
CA VAL A 200 5.08 13.29 12.68
C VAL A 200 6.16 12.99 11.66
N TYR A 201 7.39 12.87 12.12
CA TYR A 201 8.50 12.36 11.32
C TYR A 201 9.00 11.06 11.97
N ALA A 202 9.13 9.99 11.19
CA ALA A 202 9.61 8.70 11.65
C ALA A 202 10.79 8.21 10.81
N HIS A 203 11.84 7.69 11.47
CA HIS A 203 13.03 7.21 10.79
C HIS A 203 13.58 5.95 11.44
N VAL A 204 14.11 5.03 10.63
CA VAL A 204 14.77 3.82 11.12
C VAL A 204 16.19 4.17 11.54
N GLU A 205 16.44 4.24 12.84
CA GLU A 205 17.76 4.56 13.39
C GLU A 205 18.75 3.40 13.31
N GLY A 206 18.29 2.17 13.18
CA GLY A 206 19.11 0.98 13.04
C GLY A 206 18.66 -0.20 13.89
N PHE A 207 19.58 -1.06 14.27
CA PHE A 207 19.31 -2.26 15.06
C PHE A 207 19.73 -2.08 16.52
N GLY A 208 18.89 -2.54 17.44
CA GLY A 208 19.14 -2.49 18.87
C GLY A 208 18.91 -1.13 19.47
N LYS A 209 19.61 -0.83 20.55
CA LYS A 209 19.49 0.45 21.24
C LYS A 209 20.00 1.61 20.38
N THR A 210 19.29 2.70 20.40
CA THR A 210 19.79 3.98 19.91
C THR A 210 20.68 4.69 20.95
N CYS A 211 21.24 5.81 20.57
CA CYS A 211 21.96 6.71 21.48
C CYS A 211 21.67 8.15 21.10
N GLN A 212 21.81 9.04 22.08
CA GLN A 212 21.53 10.48 21.92
C GLN A 212 22.17 11.11 20.67
N LYS A 213 23.38 10.69 20.31
CA LYS A 213 24.06 11.17 19.10
C LYS A 213 23.31 10.77 17.84
N LYS A 214 22.93 9.50 17.70
CA LYS A 214 22.18 9.00 16.53
C LYS A 214 20.84 9.70 16.39
N THR A 215 20.06 9.76 17.49
CA THR A 215 18.77 10.45 17.51
C THR A 215 18.92 11.91 17.11
N LYS A 216 19.92 12.61 17.63
CA LYS A 216 20.21 13.99 17.25
C LYS A 216 20.52 14.09 15.75
N ASP A 217 21.43 13.27 15.24
CA ASP A 217 21.85 13.29 13.83
C ASP A 217 20.67 12.99 12.89
N THR A 218 19.74 12.12 13.30
CA THR A 218 18.53 11.76 12.55
C THR A 218 17.56 12.94 12.42
N PHE A 219 17.29 13.64 13.52
CA PHE A 219 16.19 14.62 13.54
C PHE A 219 16.62 16.06 13.32
N ILE A 220 17.93 16.40 13.44
CA ILE A 220 18.39 17.79 13.43
C ILE A 220 18.01 18.55 12.16
N ASN A 221 17.97 17.88 11.01
CA ASN A 221 17.62 18.49 9.73
C ASN A 221 16.11 18.68 9.55
N HIS A 222 15.30 18.06 10.40
CA HIS A 222 13.84 18.09 10.36
C HIS A 222 13.24 18.96 11.48
N ILE A 223 14.07 19.60 12.30
CA ILE A 223 13.62 20.46 13.40
C ILE A 223 14.08 21.89 13.10
N LYS A 224 13.14 22.83 13.05
CA LYS A 224 13.45 24.25 13.00
C LYS A 224 14.05 24.71 14.32
N PRO A 225 15.14 25.48 14.29
CA PRO A 225 15.73 26.06 15.50
C PRO A 225 14.78 27.07 16.17
#